data_e0196c5abf3679ed0eb59d4142ec8a5c
#
_entry.id   e0196c5abf3679ed0eb59d4142ec8a5c
#
_cell.length_a   1.000
_cell.length_b   1.000
_cell.length_c   1.000
_cell.angle_alpha   90.00
_cell.angle_beta   90.00
_cell.angle_gamma   90.00
#
_symmetry.space_group_name_H-M   'P 1'
#
loop_
_entity.id
_entity.type
_entity.pdbx_description
1 polymer ?
#
loop_
_entity_poly.entity_id
_entity_poly.type
_entity_poly.pdbx_seq_one_letter_code
_entity_poly.pdbx_strand_id
1 'polypeptide(L)'
;MKLRQMLKSKWGMALENAILFMLIIFTLCALLTSLTLLGHYQVKIEKMTLQQDIEIEQIGEDYLASVKAKTPFEQTYANYAYEVSGNALTVWRKTDENKKAVLYVEAELTADEELNVNVWRYSLPTQTE
;
A
#
# COMPACT_ATOMS: atom_id res chain seq x y z
N MET A 1 38.15 -36.18 32.31
CA MET A 1 37.23 -36.89 33.21
C MET A 1 36.53 -36.02 34.24
N LYS A 2 37.11 -34.91 34.67
CA LYS A 2 36.48 -34.02 35.63
C LYS A 2 35.23 -33.31 35.13
N LEU A 3 35.12 -32.99 33.87
CA LEU A 3 33.95 -32.34 33.25
C LEU A 3 32.68 -33.20 33.30
N ARG A 4 32.82 -34.54 33.08
CA ARG A 4 31.70 -35.48 33.16
C ARG A 4 31.16 -35.70 34.57
N GLN A 5 32.01 -35.51 35.60
CA GLN A 5 31.60 -35.62 36.99
C GLN A 5 30.93 -34.33 37.47
N MET A 6 31.33 -33.18 36.98
CA MET A 6 30.64 -31.88 37.23
C MET A 6 29.25 -31.84 36.64
N LEU A 7 29.02 -32.43 35.44
CA LEU A 7 27.71 -32.54 34.84
C LEU A 7 26.74 -33.47 35.60
N LYS A 8 27.26 -34.35 36.46
CA LYS A 8 26.46 -35.26 37.32
C LYS A 8 26.11 -34.71 38.67
N SER A 9 26.66 -33.55 39.04
CA SER A 9 26.38 -32.92 40.33
C SER A 9 25.08 -32.07 40.22
N LYS A 10 24.41 -31.83 41.36
CA LYS A 10 23.23 -30.95 41.43
C LYS A 10 23.47 -29.55 40.82
N TRP A 11 24.69 -29.10 40.77
CA TRP A 11 25.13 -27.85 40.12
C TRP A 11 25.13 -27.95 38.60
N GLY A 12 25.49 -29.11 38.04
CA GLY A 12 25.41 -29.34 36.59
C GLY A 12 23.96 -29.30 36.06
N MET A 13 23.02 -29.89 36.80
CA MET A 13 21.61 -29.85 36.48
C MET A 13 21.01 -28.43 36.54
N ALA A 14 21.44 -27.63 37.52
CA ALA A 14 21.02 -26.23 37.65
C ALA A 14 21.56 -25.37 36.49
N LEU A 15 22.80 -25.61 36.05
CA LEU A 15 23.41 -24.91 34.92
C LEU A 15 22.74 -25.28 33.61
N GLU A 16 22.42 -26.57 33.38
CA GLU A 16 21.72 -27.06 32.22
C GLU A 16 20.33 -26.45 32.10
N ASN A 17 19.56 -26.40 33.16
CA ASN A 17 18.26 -25.76 33.21
C ASN A 17 18.36 -24.24 32.93
N ALA A 18 19.38 -23.57 33.49
CA ALA A 18 19.60 -22.15 33.25
C ALA A 18 19.87 -21.84 31.77
N ILE A 19 20.68 -22.68 31.12
CA ILE A 19 20.96 -22.56 29.68
C ILE A 19 19.71 -22.79 28.86
N LEU A 20 18.89 -23.81 29.19
CA LEU A 20 17.61 -24.08 28.56
C LEU A 20 16.65 -22.88 28.65
N PHE A 21 16.49 -22.31 29.84
CA PHE A 21 15.66 -21.13 30.03
C PHE A 21 16.17 -19.93 29.24
N MET A 22 17.48 -19.71 29.23
CA MET A 22 18.08 -18.62 28.45
C MET A 22 17.83 -18.78 26.95
N LEU A 23 17.90 -20.01 26.42
CA LEU A 23 17.62 -20.32 25.03
C LEU A 23 16.14 -20.11 24.67
N ILE A 24 15.22 -20.48 25.57
CA ILE A 24 13.80 -20.25 25.39
C ILE A 24 13.49 -18.75 25.36
N ILE A 25 14.06 -17.98 26.30
CA ILE A 25 13.87 -16.52 26.35
C ILE A 25 14.40 -15.87 25.07
N PHE A 26 15.59 -16.28 24.62
CA PHE A 26 16.19 -15.76 23.39
C PHE A 26 15.33 -16.04 22.15
N THR A 27 14.80 -17.26 22.03
CA THR A 27 13.88 -17.62 20.93
C THR A 27 12.59 -16.83 20.97
N LEU A 28 12.01 -16.62 22.14
CA LEU A 28 10.81 -15.79 22.29
C LEU A 28 11.07 -14.33 21.90
N CYS A 29 12.20 -13.75 22.34
CA CYS A 29 12.59 -12.40 21.94
C CYS A 29 12.79 -12.28 20.42
N ALA A 30 13.43 -13.26 19.79
CA ALA A 30 13.60 -13.29 18.35
C ALA A 30 12.26 -13.36 17.59
N LEU A 31 11.32 -14.19 18.06
CA LEU A 31 9.97 -14.27 17.51
C LEU A 31 9.21 -12.96 17.64
N LEU A 32 9.22 -12.34 18.81
CA LEU A 32 8.55 -11.05 19.02
C LEU A 32 9.13 -9.95 18.13
N THR A 33 10.45 -9.91 18.00
CA THR A 33 11.12 -8.95 17.11
C THR A 33 10.69 -9.16 15.65
N SER A 34 10.63 -10.40 15.19
CA SER A 34 10.20 -10.74 13.83
C SER A 34 8.76 -10.34 13.56
N LEU A 35 7.84 -10.59 14.51
CA LEU A 35 6.43 -10.17 14.39
C LEU A 35 6.29 -8.65 14.34
N THR A 36 7.05 -7.92 15.14
CA THR A 36 7.05 -6.45 15.16
C THR A 36 7.52 -5.90 13.81
N LEU A 37 8.59 -6.45 13.25
CA LEU A 37 9.08 -6.05 11.92
C LEU A 37 8.05 -6.30 10.82
N LEU A 38 7.42 -7.47 10.81
CA LEU A 38 6.34 -7.79 9.86
C LEU A 38 5.18 -6.81 9.97
N GLY A 39 4.76 -6.47 11.20
CA GLY A 39 3.71 -5.47 11.43
C GLY A 39 4.08 -4.10 10.87
N HIS A 40 5.30 -3.64 11.05
CA HIS A 40 5.77 -2.38 10.47
C HIS A 40 5.77 -2.40 8.93
N TYR A 41 6.16 -3.49 8.31
CA TYR A 41 6.12 -3.63 6.85
C TYR A 41 4.69 -3.59 6.31
N GLN A 42 3.74 -4.28 6.96
CA GLN A 42 2.34 -4.26 6.57
C GLN A 42 1.75 -2.85 6.64
N VAL A 43 1.94 -2.15 7.76
CA VAL A 43 1.47 -0.77 7.94
C VAL A 43 2.07 0.17 6.89
N LYS A 44 3.33 0.00 6.55
CA LYS A 44 3.98 0.81 5.51
C LYS A 44 3.36 0.58 4.14
N ILE A 45 3.11 -0.68 3.77
CA ILE A 45 2.47 -1.04 2.49
C ILE A 45 1.05 -0.49 2.42
N GLU A 46 0.24 -0.69 3.47
CA GLU A 46 -1.12 -0.18 3.54
C GLU A 46 -1.16 1.35 3.42
N LYS A 47 -0.25 2.05 4.11
CA LYS A 47 -0.15 3.51 4.03
C LYS A 47 0.20 3.98 2.61
N MET A 48 1.12 3.30 1.93
CA MET A 48 1.47 3.63 0.54
C MET A 48 0.30 3.40 -0.41
N THR A 49 -0.44 2.30 -0.23
CA THR A 49 -1.61 1.98 -1.04
C THR A 49 -2.71 3.01 -0.83
N LEU A 50 -3.02 3.35 0.42
CA LEU A 50 -4.01 4.39 0.75
C LEU A 50 -3.65 5.75 0.17
N GLN A 51 -2.37 6.15 0.20
CA GLN A 51 -1.94 7.41 -0.40
C GLN A 51 -2.12 7.41 -1.92
N GLN A 52 -1.88 6.29 -2.58
CA GLN A 52 -2.10 6.15 -4.02
C GLN A 52 -3.59 6.23 -4.37
N ASP A 53 -4.45 5.58 -3.58
CA ASP A 53 -5.88 5.61 -3.79
C ASP A 53 -6.46 7.02 -3.60
N ILE A 54 -6.01 7.75 -2.58
CA ILE A 54 -6.39 9.14 -2.33
C ILE A 54 -5.95 10.05 -3.49
N GLU A 55 -4.74 9.88 -4.01
CA GLU A 55 -4.24 10.67 -5.14
C GLU A 55 -5.08 10.43 -6.40
N ILE A 56 -5.47 9.18 -6.67
CA ILE A 56 -6.34 8.81 -7.79
C ILE A 56 -7.73 9.44 -7.66
N GLU A 57 -8.34 9.36 -6.47
CA GLU A 57 -9.64 9.99 -6.21
C GLU A 57 -9.57 11.51 -6.38
N GLN A 58 -8.52 12.13 -5.87
CA GLN A 58 -8.31 13.58 -6.00
C GLN A 58 -8.22 14.00 -7.48
N ILE A 59 -7.51 13.23 -8.32
CA ILE A 59 -7.44 13.49 -9.76
C ILE A 59 -8.83 13.47 -10.39
N GLY A 60 -9.64 12.48 -10.05
CA GLY A 60 -11.02 12.38 -10.54
C GLY A 60 -11.89 13.55 -10.09
N GLU A 61 -11.83 13.93 -8.82
CA GLU A 61 -12.58 15.07 -8.26
C GLU A 61 -12.15 16.40 -8.86
N ASP A 62 -10.84 16.62 -9.03
CA ASP A 62 -10.30 17.83 -9.67
C ASP A 62 -10.78 17.94 -11.13
N TYR A 63 -10.85 16.82 -11.85
CA TYR A 63 -11.42 16.77 -13.18
C TYR A 63 -12.92 17.15 -13.20
N LEU A 64 -13.71 16.58 -12.29
CA LEU A 64 -15.13 16.91 -12.19
C LEU A 64 -15.33 18.41 -11.84
N ALA A 65 -14.49 18.95 -10.98
CA ALA A 65 -14.51 20.38 -10.65
C ALA A 65 -14.20 21.25 -11.87
N SER A 66 -13.25 20.85 -12.70
CA SER A 66 -12.91 21.56 -13.96
C SER A 66 -14.05 21.52 -14.98
N VAL A 67 -14.70 20.35 -15.12
CA VAL A 67 -15.88 20.21 -15.99
C VAL A 67 -17.03 21.11 -15.53
N LYS A 68 -17.28 21.13 -14.22
CA LYS A 68 -18.30 22.00 -13.63
C LYS A 68 -17.99 23.48 -13.80
N ALA A 69 -16.73 23.87 -13.67
CA ALA A 69 -16.26 25.24 -13.86
C ALA A 69 -16.13 25.65 -15.34
N LYS A 70 -16.28 24.70 -16.27
CA LYS A 70 -16.07 24.90 -17.73
C LYS A 70 -14.66 25.41 -18.04
N THR A 71 -13.66 24.99 -17.24
CA THR A 71 -12.27 25.34 -17.41
C THR A 71 -11.47 24.15 -17.94
N PRO A 72 -10.38 24.37 -18.71
CA PRO A 72 -9.52 23.29 -19.13
C PRO A 72 -8.89 22.62 -17.91
N PHE A 73 -8.76 21.29 -17.96
CA PHE A 73 -8.12 20.50 -16.90
C PHE A 73 -6.61 20.48 -17.13
N GLU A 74 -5.89 21.29 -16.38
CA GLU A 74 -4.44 21.43 -16.44
C GLU A 74 -3.86 21.32 -15.02
N GLN A 75 -3.66 20.10 -14.55
CA GLN A 75 -3.08 19.82 -13.25
C GLN A 75 -1.82 18.93 -13.42
N THR A 76 -0.91 19.01 -12.48
CA THR A 76 0.29 18.17 -12.48
C THR A 76 0.34 17.35 -11.20
N TYR A 77 0.40 16.02 -11.37
CA TYR A 77 0.48 15.08 -10.26
C TYR A 77 1.84 14.40 -10.20
N ALA A 78 2.27 14.00 -9.01
CA ALA A 78 3.59 13.44 -8.79
C ALA A 78 3.75 12.07 -9.47
N ASN A 79 2.80 11.16 -9.26
CA ASN A 79 2.91 9.74 -9.62
C ASN A 79 2.06 9.35 -10.83
N TYR A 80 1.12 10.19 -11.23
CA TYR A 80 0.15 9.90 -12.28
C TYR A 80 0.24 10.88 -13.43
N ALA A 81 -0.04 10.35 -14.63
CA ALA A 81 -0.26 11.12 -15.84
C ALA A 81 -1.70 10.88 -16.31
N TYR A 82 -2.23 11.81 -17.05
CA TYR A 82 -3.60 11.72 -17.56
C TYR A 82 -3.72 12.26 -18.98
N GLU A 83 -4.79 11.89 -19.63
CA GLU A 83 -5.19 12.39 -20.92
C GLU A 83 -6.71 12.68 -20.89
N VAL A 84 -7.09 13.82 -21.41
CA VAL A 84 -8.50 14.20 -21.54
C VAL A 84 -8.88 14.10 -23.02
N SER A 85 -9.86 13.27 -23.33
CA SER A 85 -10.41 13.09 -24.67
C SER A 85 -11.91 13.35 -24.66
N GLY A 86 -12.34 14.49 -25.19
CA GLY A 86 -13.73 14.91 -25.11
C GLY A 86 -14.20 15.08 -23.66
N ASN A 87 -15.16 14.27 -23.25
CA ASN A 87 -15.75 14.27 -21.91
C ASN A 87 -15.15 13.19 -21.00
N ALA A 88 -14.09 12.54 -21.43
CA ALA A 88 -13.47 11.42 -20.72
C ALA A 88 -12.06 11.76 -20.25
N LEU A 89 -11.76 11.39 -19.00
CA LEU A 89 -10.45 11.43 -18.38
C LEU A 89 -9.92 10.01 -18.26
N THR A 90 -8.70 9.78 -18.72
CA THR A 90 -7.97 8.53 -18.52
C THR A 90 -6.71 8.82 -17.75
N VAL A 91 -6.49 8.10 -16.65
CA VAL A 91 -5.34 8.27 -15.74
C VAL A 91 -4.52 6.99 -15.71
N TRP A 92 -3.21 7.10 -15.77
CA TRP A 92 -2.28 5.98 -15.62
C TRP A 92 -1.07 6.37 -14.77
N ARG A 93 -0.31 5.38 -14.30
CA ARG A 93 0.94 5.64 -13.57
C ARG A 93 2.03 6.10 -14.52
N LYS A 94 2.79 7.12 -14.15
CA LYS A 94 3.94 7.59 -14.94
C LYS A 94 5.01 6.53 -15.17
N THR A 95 5.11 5.56 -14.27
CA THR A 95 6.08 4.45 -14.35
C THR A 95 5.61 3.31 -15.27
N ASP A 96 4.36 3.34 -15.74
CA ASP A 96 3.82 2.30 -16.60
C ASP A 96 4.02 2.67 -18.07
N GLU A 97 4.94 1.97 -18.73
CA GLU A 97 5.25 2.14 -20.15
C GLU A 97 4.05 1.81 -21.06
N ASN A 98 3.19 0.90 -20.61
CA ASN A 98 2.00 0.47 -21.37
C ASN A 98 0.81 1.42 -21.20
N LYS A 99 0.94 2.45 -20.39
CA LYS A 99 -0.13 3.42 -20.09
C LYS A 99 -1.44 2.77 -19.69
N LYS A 100 -1.39 1.72 -18.89
CA LYS A 100 -2.57 1.02 -18.43
C LYS A 100 -3.41 1.95 -17.56
N ALA A 101 -4.65 2.19 -17.98
CA ALA A 101 -5.56 3.04 -17.23
C ALA A 101 -5.79 2.52 -15.81
N VAL A 102 -5.62 3.40 -14.82
CA VAL A 102 -5.90 3.13 -13.40
C VAL A 102 -7.25 3.70 -13.02
N LEU A 103 -7.60 4.84 -13.60
CA LEU A 103 -8.88 5.50 -13.43
C LEU A 103 -9.40 5.93 -14.81
N TYR A 104 -10.68 5.71 -15.05
CA TYR A 104 -11.42 6.24 -16.18
C TYR A 104 -12.68 6.93 -15.69
N VAL A 105 -12.83 8.20 -16.03
CA VAL A 105 -13.97 9.02 -15.65
C VAL A 105 -14.56 9.67 -16.90
N GLU A 106 -15.85 9.53 -17.09
CA GLU A 106 -16.60 10.21 -18.13
C GLU A 106 -17.69 11.06 -17.47
N ALA A 107 -17.65 12.35 -17.70
CA ALA A 107 -18.58 13.28 -17.14
C ALA A 107 -18.94 14.38 -18.12
N GLU A 108 -20.19 14.77 -18.11
CA GLU A 108 -20.71 15.86 -18.94
C GLU A 108 -21.56 16.84 -18.14
N LEU A 109 -21.64 18.06 -18.62
CA LEU A 109 -22.54 19.07 -18.06
C LEU A 109 -23.86 19.01 -18.83
N THR A 110 -24.97 18.85 -18.11
CA THR A 110 -26.30 18.90 -18.69
C THR A 110 -26.70 20.34 -19.04
N ALA A 111 -27.77 20.49 -19.80
CA ALA A 111 -28.31 21.82 -20.18
C ALA A 111 -28.70 22.68 -18.96
N ASP A 112 -29.03 22.06 -17.84
CA ASP A 112 -29.39 22.70 -16.58
C ASP A 112 -28.17 23.01 -15.68
N GLU A 113 -26.94 22.88 -16.22
CA GLU A 113 -25.66 23.04 -15.51
C GLU A 113 -25.44 22.03 -14.37
N GLU A 114 -26.15 20.92 -14.40
CA GLU A 114 -25.90 19.81 -13.50
C GLU A 114 -24.78 18.91 -14.05
N LEU A 115 -23.87 18.52 -13.18
CA LEU A 115 -22.79 17.59 -13.51
C LEU A 115 -23.34 16.16 -13.52
N ASN A 116 -23.28 15.52 -14.67
CA ASN A 116 -23.64 14.13 -14.84
C ASN A 116 -22.38 13.29 -15.02
N VAL A 117 -22.13 12.36 -14.10
CA VAL A 117 -21.03 11.40 -14.18
C VAL A 117 -21.56 10.12 -14.83
N ASN A 118 -21.23 9.90 -16.08
CA ASN A 118 -21.70 8.74 -16.84
C ASN A 118 -20.94 7.47 -16.46
N VAL A 119 -19.62 7.59 -16.29
CA VAL A 119 -18.74 6.46 -15.95
C VAL A 119 -17.71 6.89 -14.93
N TRP A 120 -17.56 6.10 -13.87
CA TRP A 120 -16.45 6.15 -12.95
C TRP A 120 -15.95 4.74 -12.71
N ARG A 121 -14.79 4.41 -13.25
CA ARG A 121 -14.24 3.06 -13.18
C ARG A 121 -12.79 3.07 -12.74
N TYR A 122 -12.51 2.32 -11.69
CA TYR A 122 -11.15 1.96 -11.34
C TYR A 122 -10.72 0.73 -12.13
N SER A 123 -9.59 0.83 -12.80
CA SER A 123 -8.95 -0.35 -13.38
C SER A 123 -8.07 -0.98 -12.31
N LEU A 124 -8.59 -2.01 -11.67
CA LEU A 124 -7.79 -2.81 -10.74
C LEU A 124 -6.58 -3.38 -11.50
N PRO A 125 -5.38 -3.36 -10.89
CA PRO A 125 -4.25 -4.09 -11.44
C PRO A 125 -4.66 -5.56 -11.53
N THR A 126 -4.66 -6.12 -12.74
CA THR A 126 -4.83 -7.56 -12.93
C THR A 126 -3.74 -8.23 -12.11
N GLN A 127 -4.12 -8.92 -11.06
CA GLN A 127 -3.23 -9.87 -10.41
C GLN A 127 -2.92 -10.90 -11.48
N THR A 128 -1.72 -10.84 -12.01
CA THR A 128 -1.13 -11.93 -12.78
C THR A 128 -0.91 -13.07 -11.80
N GLU A 129 -1.72 -14.11 -11.89
CA GLU A 129 -1.45 -15.42 -11.30
C GLU A 129 -0.12 -15.96 -11.82
#